data_8d68728e8c93a4a635437213846c69bd
#
_entry.id   8d68728e8c93a4a635437213846c69bd
#
_cell.length_a   1.000
_cell.length_b   1.000
_cell.length_c   1.000
_cell.angle_alpha   90.00
_cell.angle_beta   90.00
_cell.angle_gamma   90.00
#
_symmetry.space_group_name_H-M   'P 1'
#
loop_
_entity.id
_entity.type
_entity.pdbx_description
1 polymer ?
#
loop_
_entity_poly.entity_id
_entity_poly.type
_entity_poly.pdbx_seq_one_letter_code
_entity_poly.pdbx_strand_id
1 'polypeptide(L)'
;MARSIGELTMPVNELLPGEIPEFRPVDRLVVNGRVYQPWQEAVEREVILPAYNLETLAYRLVPDEFDFPAEKQFEYLRDGSGPIVGVIVRERKPLCGAVAIMSERVADGVFKISVRIRNTTPFEVTKDSSRDDALLSSLASTHTVLGVQDGRFVSLIAPPEALGEVVAKCNNVGTFPVLVGDQGQFDTLLSSPIILYDYPQIAPESAGDLFDGTEIDEILSLRIMTLTDDEKSEMSQSDDRARAMLERTETMPAEQFMKLHGALRGLRPLKEETQ
;
A
#
# COMPACT_ATOMS: atom_id res chain seq x y z
N MET A 1 0.75 11.39 1.76
CA MET A 1 -0.05 12.60 2.01
C MET A 1 0.36 13.17 3.36
N ALA A 2 0.64 14.47 3.43
CA ALA A 2 0.91 15.14 4.70
C ALA A 2 -0.41 15.60 5.32
N ARG A 3 -0.58 15.33 6.60
CA ARG A 3 -1.67 15.83 7.43
C ARG A 3 -1.11 16.78 8.45
N SER A 4 -1.56 18.01 8.44
CA SER A 4 -1.25 19.05 9.43
C SER A 4 -2.51 19.46 10.18
N ILE A 5 -2.34 20.01 11.36
CA ILE A 5 -3.41 20.48 12.22
C ILE A 5 -3.27 21.99 12.38
N GLY A 6 -4.37 22.69 12.25
CA GLY A 6 -4.45 24.12 12.48
C GLY A 6 -5.47 24.46 13.55
N GLU A 7 -5.06 25.29 14.50
CA GLU A 7 -5.98 25.92 15.45
C GLU A 7 -6.47 27.24 14.86
N LEU A 8 -7.78 27.48 14.88
CA LEU A 8 -8.31 28.73 14.41
C LEU A 8 -7.91 29.86 15.35
N THR A 9 -7.52 30.99 14.78
CA THR A 9 -7.18 32.21 15.53
C THR A 9 -8.41 32.84 16.21
N MET A 10 -9.59 32.65 15.58
CA MET A 10 -10.88 32.98 16.15
C MET A 10 -11.92 31.93 15.76
N PRO A 11 -12.78 31.46 16.67
CA PRO A 11 -13.84 30.51 16.36
C PRO A 11 -14.82 31.08 15.33
N VAL A 12 -15.23 30.24 14.37
CA VAL A 12 -16.14 30.62 13.29
C VAL A 12 -17.40 29.77 13.34
N ASN A 13 -18.57 30.37 13.36
CA ASN A 13 -19.84 29.63 13.43
C ASN A 13 -20.22 29.00 12.09
N GLU A 14 -20.00 29.73 10.99
CA GLU A 14 -20.33 29.29 9.65
C GLU A 14 -19.24 29.75 8.67
N LEU A 15 -18.98 28.94 7.65
CA LEU A 15 -18.10 29.26 6.53
C LEU A 15 -18.92 29.26 5.25
N LEU A 16 -18.67 30.20 4.40
CA LEU A 16 -19.19 30.22 3.04
C LEU A 16 -18.50 29.13 2.20
N PRO A 17 -19.16 28.60 1.16
CA PRO A 17 -18.53 27.62 0.28
C PRO A 17 -17.20 28.14 -0.28
N GLY A 18 -16.11 27.39 -0.03
CA GLY A 18 -14.74 27.74 -0.47
C GLY A 18 -14.00 28.73 0.44
N GLU A 19 -14.62 29.21 1.51
CA GLU A 19 -13.94 30.06 2.49
C GLU A 19 -13.05 29.20 3.41
N ILE A 20 -11.83 29.65 3.64
CA ILE A 20 -10.87 29.02 4.55
C ILE A 20 -10.61 30.01 5.68
N PRO A 21 -10.93 29.65 6.93
CA PRO A 21 -10.69 30.55 8.05
C PRO A 21 -9.18 30.70 8.31
N GLU A 22 -8.80 31.78 8.96
CA GLU A 22 -7.45 31.94 9.45
C GLU A 22 -7.13 30.95 10.55
N PHE A 23 -6.03 30.22 10.40
CA PHE A 23 -5.55 29.26 11.37
C PHE A 23 -4.03 29.29 11.47
N ARG A 24 -3.52 28.87 12.62
CA ARG A 24 -2.10 28.64 12.84
C ARG A 24 -1.81 27.13 12.92
N PRO A 25 -0.74 26.62 12.30
CA PRO A 25 -0.32 25.25 12.49
C PRO A 25 0.03 24.98 13.95
N VAL A 26 -0.36 23.80 14.44
CA VAL A 26 -0.05 23.32 15.79
C VAL A 26 0.34 21.84 15.74
N ASP A 27 1.21 21.42 16.66
CA ASP A 27 1.62 20.02 16.76
C ASP A 27 0.58 19.16 17.48
N ARG A 28 -0.33 19.78 18.21
CA ARG A 28 -1.39 19.11 18.95
C ARG A 28 -2.59 20.03 19.11
N LEU A 29 -3.78 19.50 18.88
CA LEU A 29 -5.04 20.18 19.14
C LEU A 29 -6.01 19.21 19.85
N VAL A 30 -6.65 19.67 20.91
CA VAL A 30 -7.66 18.88 21.62
C VAL A 30 -9.03 19.51 21.37
N VAL A 31 -9.94 18.75 20.77
CA VAL A 31 -11.33 19.19 20.52
C VAL A 31 -12.29 18.11 21.01
N ASN A 32 -13.20 18.45 21.89
CA ASN A 32 -14.16 17.51 22.51
C ASN A 32 -13.49 16.29 23.17
N GLY A 33 -12.34 16.48 23.79
CA GLY A 33 -11.57 15.42 24.43
C GLY A 33 -10.77 14.52 23.45
N ARG A 34 -10.90 14.72 22.15
CA ARG A 34 -10.13 14.01 21.14
C ARG A 34 -8.86 14.78 20.80
N VAL A 35 -7.73 14.07 20.73
CA VAL A 35 -6.43 14.63 20.37
C VAL A 35 -6.24 14.51 18.85
N TYR A 36 -5.80 15.59 18.23
CA TYR A 36 -5.43 15.65 16.82
C TYR A 36 -3.98 16.06 16.70
N GLN A 37 -3.24 15.34 15.86
CA GLN A 37 -1.81 15.56 15.62
C GLN A 37 -1.49 15.50 14.13
N PRO A 38 -0.41 16.16 13.68
CA PRO A 38 0.13 15.98 12.34
C PRO A 38 0.70 14.58 12.15
N TRP A 39 0.50 13.99 10.98
CA TRP A 39 1.18 12.76 10.58
C TRP A 39 1.21 12.60 9.05
N GLN A 40 1.87 11.54 8.58
CA GLN A 40 1.78 11.13 7.19
C GLN A 40 0.74 10.02 7.02
N GLU A 41 -0.20 10.23 6.10
CA GLU A 41 -1.23 9.26 5.76
C GLU A 41 -0.88 8.57 4.44
N ALA A 42 -1.05 7.25 4.36
CA ALA A 42 -1.02 6.53 3.11
C ALA A 42 -2.25 6.87 2.26
N VAL A 43 -2.08 6.91 0.94
CA VAL A 43 -3.17 7.11 -0.01
C VAL A 43 -3.01 6.12 -1.13
N GLU A 44 -4.01 5.27 -1.30
CA GLU A 44 -4.09 4.37 -2.43
C GLU A 44 -4.45 5.13 -3.70
N ARG A 45 -3.77 4.80 -4.79
CA ARG A 45 -3.97 5.36 -6.13
C ARG A 45 -3.85 4.25 -7.15
N GLU A 46 -4.67 4.32 -8.18
CA GLU A 46 -4.73 3.31 -9.22
C GLU A 46 -4.46 3.94 -10.59
N VAL A 47 -3.73 3.21 -11.43
CA VAL A 47 -3.53 3.53 -12.85
C VAL A 47 -3.97 2.32 -13.65
N ILE A 48 -5.01 2.48 -14.45
CA ILE A 48 -5.53 1.44 -15.34
C ILE A 48 -4.96 1.67 -16.74
N LEU A 49 -4.26 0.69 -17.26
CA LEU A 49 -3.74 0.71 -18.61
C LEU A 49 -4.65 -0.08 -19.57
N PRO A 50 -4.70 0.27 -20.86
CA PRO A 50 -5.48 -0.46 -21.84
C PRO A 50 -4.92 -1.87 -22.07
N ALA A 51 -5.71 -2.74 -22.66
CA ALA A 51 -5.24 -4.04 -23.12
C ALA A 51 -4.28 -3.88 -24.32
N TYR A 52 -3.21 -4.65 -24.31
CA TYR A 52 -2.19 -4.66 -25.36
C TYR A 52 -2.11 -6.03 -26.03
N ASN A 53 -1.90 -6.04 -27.33
CA ASN A 53 -1.54 -7.26 -28.03
C ASN A 53 -0.05 -7.55 -27.84
N LEU A 54 0.31 -8.75 -27.41
CA LEU A 54 1.69 -9.14 -27.08
C LEU A 54 2.65 -9.03 -28.27
N GLU A 55 2.17 -9.29 -29.49
CA GLU A 55 3.03 -9.20 -30.67
C GLU A 55 3.35 -7.74 -31.02
N THR A 56 2.43 -6.82 -30.79
CA THR A 56 2.67 -5.39 -31.02
C THR A 56 3.48 -4.73 -29.92
N LEU A 57 3.41 -5.24 -28.68
CA LEU A 57 4.22 -4.74 -27.56
C LEU A 57 5.72 -4.89 -27.77
N ALA A 58 6.17 -5.87 -28.58
CA ALA A 58 7.59 -6.04 -28.91
C ALA A 58 8.19 -4.82 -29.63
N TYR A 59 7.35 -4.01 -30.27
CA TYR A 59 7.75 -2.82 -31.06
C TYR A 59 7.37 -1.51 -30.39
N ARG A 60 6.78 -1.55 -29.20
CA ARG A 60 6.33 -0.36 -28.49
C ARG A 60 7.50 0.32 -27.78
N LEU A 61 7.81 1.54 -28.20
CA LEU A 61 8.94 2.31 -27.66
C LEU A 61 8.53 3.37 -26.65
N VAL A 62 7.24 3.73 -26.58
CA VAL A 62 6.74 4.84 -25.75
C VAL A 62 6.07 4.28 -24.51
N PRO A 63 6.51 4.66 -23.30
CA PRO A 63 5.84 4.27 -22.06
C PRO A 63 4.48 4.97 -21.92
N ASP A 64 3.60 4.41 -21.11
CA ASP A 64 2.39 5.07 -20.64
C ASP A 64 2.76 6.00 -19.48
N GLU A 65 2.53 7.28 -19.66
CA GLU A 65 2.74 8.27 -18.62
C GLU A 65 1.47 8.43 -17.80
N PHE A 66 1.65 8.70 -16.52
CA PHE A 66 0.54 9.03 -15.62
C PHE A 66 0.97 10.15 -14.65
N ASP A 67 -0.02 10.90 -14.22
CA ASP A 67 0.15 11.92 -13.19
C ASP A 67 -0.99 11.89 -12.17
N PHE A 68 -0.64 12.22 -10.96
CA PHE A 68 -1.57 12.46 -9.87
C PHE A 68 -1.43 13.91 -9.44
N PRO A 69 -2.43 14.76 -9.64
CA PRO A 69 -2.33 16.17 -9.31
C PRO A 69 -2.17 16.41 -7.81
N ALA A 70 -1.62 17.57 -7.48
CA ALA A 70 -1.62 18.06 -6.12
C ALA A 70 -3.08 18.25 -5.63
N GLU A 71 -3.31 17.95 -4.37
CA GLU A 71 -4.63 18.09 -3.76
C GLU A 71 -4.48 18.65 -2.35
N LYS A 72 -5.41 19.52 -1.95
CA LYS A 72 -5.50 20.05 -0.61
C LYS A 72 -6.94 19.95 -0.12
N GLN A 73 -7.13 19.26 1.00
CA GLN A 73 -8.44 19.04 1.62
C GLN A 73 -8.45 19.64 3.02
N PHE A 74 -9.59 20.20 3.41
CA PHE A 74 -9.82 20.77 4.73
C PHE A 74 -10.97 20.04 5.40
N GLU A 75 -10.74 19.57 6.62
CA GLU A 75 -11.75 19.02 7.50
C GLU A 75 -11.86 19.92 8.74
N TYR A 76 -13.01 20.46 8.98
CA TYR A 76 -13.21 21.42 10.05
C TYR A 76 -13.62 20.74 11.35
N LEU A 77 -12.96 21.11 12.43
CA LEU A 77 -13.20 20.59 13.78
C LEU A 77 -14.08 21.56 14.55
N ARG A 78 -15.25 21.06 14.99
CA ARG A 78 -16.22 21.84 15.76
C ARG A 78 -16.16 21.48 17.25
N ASP A 79 -16.36 22.46 18.10
CA ASP A 79 -16.56 22.27 19.53
C ASP A 79 -18.02 21.85 19.78
N GLY A 80 -18.26 20.55 19.88
CA GLY A 80 -19.61 19.98 19.92
C GLY A 80 -20.46 20.39 18.70
N SER A 81 -21.63 20.94 18.96
CA SER A 81 -22.50 21.55 17.93
C SER A 81 -22.19 23.04 17.71
N GLY A 82 -21.13 23.55 18.33
CA GLY A 82 -20.74 24.95 18.33
C GLY A 82 -19.85 25.36 17.16
N PRO A 83 -19.05 26.40 17.38
CA PRO A 83 -18.20 26.96 16.33
C PRO A 83 -17.09 26.01 15.87
N ILE A 84 -16.55 26.27 14.70
CA ILE A 84 -15.32 25.68 14.21
C ILE A 84 -14.17 26.27 15.03
N VAL A 85 -13.34 25.42 15.60
CA VAL A 85 -12.20 25.79 16.46
C VAL A 85 -10.87 25.32 15.90
N GLY A 86 -10.89 24.39 14.94
CA GLY A 86 -9.70 23.83 14.33
C GLY A 86 -9.95 23.31 12.93
N VAL A 87 -8.87 22.96 12.26
CA VAL A 87 -8.89 22.38 10.92
C VAL A 87 -7.82 21.31 10.78
N ILE A 88 -8.20 20.22 10.13
CA ILE A 88 -7.23 19.21 9.62
C ILE A 88 -6.99 19.58 8.15
N VAL A 89 -5.73 19.75 7.79
CA VAL A 89 -5.32 20.02 6.42
C VAL A 89 -4.58 18.80 5.87
N ARG A 90 -5.14 18.16 4.87
CA ARG A 90 -4.51 17.06 4.14
C ARG A 90 -3.98 17.57 2.83
N GLU A 91 -2.68 17.49 2.63
CA GLU A 91 -2.00 17.97 1.44
C GLU A 91 -1.28 16.82 0.72
N ARG A 92 -1.56 16.67 -0.57
CA ARG A 92 -0.91 15.72 -1.46
C ARG A 92 -0.02 16.47 -2.42
N LYS A 93 1.25 16.07 -2.49
CA LYS A 93 2.14 16.55 -3.55
C LYS A 93 1.76 15.88 -4.88
N PRO A 94 2.01 16.54 -6.02
CA PRO A 94 1.82 15.91 -7.31
C PRO A 94 2.83 14.77 -7.46
N LEU A 95 2.42 13.70 -8.13
CA LEU A 95 3.28 12.57 -8.47
C LEU A 95 3.14 12.26 -9.94
N CYS A 96 4.25 12.07 -10.62
CA CYS A 96 4.31 11.69 -12.01
C CYS A 96 5.05 10.35 -12.14
N GLY A 97 4.66 9.55 -13.10
CA GLY A 97 5.32 8.29 -13.36
C GLY A 97 5.13 7.82 -14.78
N ALA A 98 5.83 6.74 -15.13
CA ALA A 98 5.73 6.11 -16.42
C ALA A 98 5.81 4.60 -16.28
N VAL A 99 4.97 3.88 -17.05
CA VAL A 99 4.95 2.43 -17.15
C VAL A 99 5.40 2.02 -18.54
N ALA A 100 6.52 1.33 -18.64
CA ALA A 100 6.96 0.71 -19.89
C ALA A 100 6.65 -0.79 -19.84
N ILE A 101 5.91 -1.27 -20.82
CA ILE A 101 5.56 -2.68 -20.99
C ILE A 101 6.16 -3.14 -22.30
N MET A 102 6.89 -4.25 -22.26
CA MET A 102 7.52 -4.87 -23.43
C MET A 102 7.21 -6.36 -23.43
N SER A 103 7.08 -6.96 -24.61
CA SER A 103 7.02 -8.40 -24.80
C SER A 103 8.18 -8.86 -25.64
N GLU A 104 8.67 -10.05 -25.38
CA GLU A 104 9.69 -10.76 -26.15
C GLU A 104 9.22 -12.19 -26.39
N ARG A 105 9.14 -12.63 -27.65
CA ARG A 105 8.83 -14.03 -27.94
C ARG A 105 10.06 -14.88 -27.69
N VAL A 106 10.02 -15.74 -26.69
CA VAL A 106 11.14 -16.56 -26.22
C VAL A 106 11.06 -18.01 -26.70
N ALA A 107 9.87 -18.48 -27.07
CA ALA A 107 9.63 -19.77 -27.70
C ALA A 107 8.30 -19.72 -28.47
N ASP A 108 7.93 -20.81 -29.14
CA ASP A 108 6.66 -20.86 -29.84
C ASP A 108 5.47 -20.75 -28.87
N GLY A 109 4.65 -19.72 -29.08
CA GLY A 109 3.53 -19.40 -28.18
C GLY A 109 3.93 -18.91 -26.78
N VAL A 110 5.24 -18.67 -26.50
CA VAL A 110 5.72 -18.22 -25.20
C VAL A 110 6.31 -16.82 -25.27
N PHE A 111 5.80 -15.93 -24.47
CA PHE A 111 6.23 -14.54 -24.37
C PHE A 111 6.78 -14.23 -22.98
N LYS A 112 7.90 -13.53 -22.94
CA LYS A 112 8.40 -12.86 -21.74
C LYS A 112 7.86 -11.43 -21.72
N ILE A 113 7.15 -11.07 -20.65
CA ILE A 113 6.62 -9.74 -20.44
C ILE A 113 7.54 -9.03 -19.44
N SER A 114 7.97 -7.83 -19.78
CA SER A 114 8.75 -6.95 -18.92
C SER A 114 7.94 -5.70 -18.62
N VAL A 115 7.70 -5.43 -17.34
CA VAL A 115 7.02 -4.22 -16.86
C VAL A 115 8.02 -3.41 -16.06
N ARG A 116 8.17 -2.15 -16.39
CA ARG A 116 9.03 -1.21 -15.66
C ARG A 116 8.23 0.02 -15.27
N ILE A 117 8.08 0.22 -13.98
CA ILE A 117 7.43 1.40 -13.41
C ILE A 117 8.52 2.36 -12.92
N ARG A 118 8.43 3.62 -13.31
CA ARG A 118 9.38 4.66 -12.89
C ARG A 118 8.61 5.83 -12.28
N ASN A 119 9.09 6.29 -11.16
CA ASN A 119 8.72 7.59 -10.62
C ASN A 119 9.51 8.66 -11.39
N THR A 120 8.81 9.57 -12.03
CA THR A 120 9.39 10.70 -12.79
C THR A 120 9.11 12.03 -12.10
N THR A 121 8.57 11.99 -10.88
CA THR A 121 8.30 13.18 -10.07
C THR A 121 9.61 13.95 -9.84
N PRO A 122 9.69 15.23 -10.19
CA PRO A 122 10.86 16.05 -9.88
C PRO A 122 11.06 16.13 -8.36
N PHE A 123 12.26 15.80 -7.91
CA PHE A 123 12.64 15.93 -6.50
C PHE A 123 14.08 16.38 -6.39
N GLU A 124 14.27 17.55 -5.80
CA GLU A 124 15.59 18.10 -5.54
C GLU A 124 16.03 17.76 -4.11
N VAL A 125 17.15 17.05 -4.00
CA VAL A 125 17.75 16.74 -2.70
C VAL A 125 18.54 17.97 -2.24
N THR A 126 18.11 18.58 -1.17
CA THR A 126 18.82 19.67 -0.49
C THR A 126 19.42 19.19 0.84
N LYS A 127 20.20 20.02 1.51
CA LYS A 127 20.76 19.67 2.83
C LYS A 127 19.68 19.51 3.91
N ASP A 128 18.55 20.14 3.71
CA ASP A 128 17.42 20.14 4.66
C ASP A 128 16.35 19.11 4.28
N SER A 129 16.53 18.37 3.18
CA SER A 129 15.60 17.34 2.75
C SER A 129 15.60 16.17 3.74
N SER A 130 14.43 15.85 4.28
CA SER A 130 14.22 14.70 5.14
C SER A 130 13.79 13.44 4.35
N ARG A 131 13.82 12.28 4.99
CA ARG A 131 13.22 11.06 4.47
C ARG A 131 11.72 11.27 4.22
N ASP A 132 11.06 11.96 5.11
CA ASP A 132 9.63 12.21 5.04
C ASP A 132 9.25 13.07 3.81
N ASP A 133 10.09 14.06 3.47
CA ASP A 133 9.90 14.84 2.23
C ASP A 133 10.03 13.96 0.99
N ALA A 134 10.98 13.03 0.99
CA ALA A 134 11.15 12.08 -0.11
C ALA A 134 9.98 11.10 -0.23
N LEU A 135 9.43 10.62 0.90
CA LEU A 135 8.26 9.74 0.92
C LEU A 135 7.02 10.41 0.31
N LEU A 136 6.81 11.72 0.54
CA LEU A 136 5.71 12.46 -0.07
C LEU A 136 5.78 12.56 -1.60
N SER A 137 6.96 12.31 -2.17
CA SER A 137 7.22 12.31 -3.62
C SER A 137 7.54 10.91 -4.16
N SER A 138 7.24 9.86 -3.42
CA SER A 138 7.56 8.47 -3.76
C SER A 138 6.32 7.68 -4.17
N LEU A 139 6.52 6.69 -5.02
CA LEU A 139 5.58 5.61 -5.31
C LEU A 139 5.86 4.48 -4.32
N ALA A 140 5.37 4.62 -3.09
CA ALA A 140 5.55 3.61 -2.06
C ALA A 140 4.61 2.42 -2.29
N SER A 141 5.08 1.20 -1.98
CA SER A 141 4.27 -0.02 -2.00
C SER A 141 3.52 -0.25 -3.32
N THR A 142 4.24 -0.15 -4.43
CA THR A 142 3.65 -0.30 -5.77
C THR A 142 3.33 -1.75 -6.07
N HIS A 143 2.06 -2.02 -6.35
CA HIS A 143 1.55 -3.32 -6.80
C HIS A 143 1.20 -3.25 -8.28
N THR A 144 1.34 -4.36 -8.99
CA THR A 144 0.95 -4.47 -10.39
C THR A 144 0.11 -5.72 -10.59
N VAL A 145 -1.09 -5.55 -11.13
CA VAL A 145 -1.95 -6.66 -11.51
C VAL A 145 -1.94 -6.77 -13.03
N LEU A 146 -1.61 -7.95 -13.54
CA LEU A 146 -1.63 -8.27 -14.96
C LEU A 146 -2.71 -9.32 -15.22
N GLY A 147 -3.61 -9.03 -16.16
CA GLY A 147 -4.56 -10.01 -16.70
C GLY A 147 -4.16 -10.42 -18.11
N VAL A 148 -4.43 -11.66 -18.51
CA VAL A 148 -4.23 -12.14 -19.86
C VAL A 148 -5.51 -12.74 -20.43
N GLN A 149 -5.80 -12.44 -21.70
CA GLN A 149 -6.88 -13.07 -22.48
C GLN A 149 -6.26 -14.01 -23.51
N ASP A 150 -6.94 -15.12 -23.77
CA ASP A 150 -6.50 -16.16 -24.72
C ASP A 150 -5.08 -16.70 -24.46
N GLY A 151 -4.68 -16.74 -23.20
CA GLY A 151 -3.37 -17.18 -22.75
C GLY A 151 -3.37 -17.56 -21.27
N ARG A 152 -2.17 -17.82 -20.76
CA ARG A 152 -1.96 -18.10 -19.35
C ARG A 152 -0.59 -17.65 -18.90
N PHE A 153 -0.49 -17.18 -17.68
CA PHE A 153 0.79 -16.95 -17.01
C PHE A 153 1.42 -18.26 -16.57
N VAL A 154 2.73 -18.25 -16.52
CA VAL A 154 3.55 -19.35 -15.97
C VAL A 154 4.00 -18.93 -14.58
N SER A 155 3.86 -19.83 -13.59
CA SER A 155 4.44 -19.62 -12.26
C SER A 155 5.94 -19.36 -12.37
N LEU A 156 6.43 -18.31 -11.72
CA LEU A 156 7.86 -18.06 -11.60
C LEU A 156 8.48 -18.80 -10.40
N ILE A 157 7.67 -19.32 -9.51
CA ILE A 157 8.10 -20.08 -8.31
C ILE A 157 8.24 -21.58 -8.64
N ALA A 158 7.25 -22.13 -9.36
CA ALA A 158 7.21 -23.54 -9.73
C ALA A 158 6.91 -23.69 -11.24
N PRO A 159 7.84 -23.28 -12.12
CA PRO A 159 7.64 -23.36 -13.55
C PRO A 159 7.64 -24.81 -14.04
N PRO A 160 6.92 -25.10 -15.15
CA PRO A 160 7.09 -26.37 -15.86
C PRO A 160 8.57 -26.57 -16.25
N GLU A 161 9.07 -27.80 -16.23
CA GLU A 161 10.45 -28.13 -16.54
C GLU A 161 10.94 -27.53 -17.87
N ALA A 162 10.10 -27.60 -18.90
CA ALA A 162 10.41 -27.06 -20.24
C ALA A 162 10.62 -25.54 -20.25
N LEU A 163 10.17 -24.80 -19.25
CA LEU A 163 10.28 -23.34 -19.15
C LEU A 163 11.24 -22.87 -18.05
N GLY A 164 11.86 -23.79 -17.33
CA GLY A 164 12.77 -23.47 -16.22
C GLY A 164 13.91 -22.52 -16.62
N GLU A 165 14.55 -22.76 -17.74
CA GLU A 165 15.64 -21.88 -18.24
C GLU A 165 15.13 -20.48 -18.65
N VAL A 166 13.92 -20.39 -19.16
CA VAL A 166 13.29 -19.11 -19.54
C VAL A 166 12.96 -18.31 -18.28
N VAL A 167 12.35 -18.97 -17.30
CA VAL A 167 11.99 -18.35 -16.02
C VAL A 167 13.24 -17.91 -15.25
N ALA A 168 14.31 -18.69 -15.25
CA ALA A 168 15.57 -18.33 -14.62
C ALA A 168 16.20 -17.03 -15.17
N LYS A 169 15.82 -16.61 -16.38
CA LYS A 169 16.25 -15.34 -16.99
C LYS A 169 15.33 -14.16 -16.64
N CYS A 170 14.22 -14.40 -15.94
CA CYS A 170 13.37 -13.33 -15.44
C CYS A 170 14.06 -12.66 -14.25
N ASN A 171 14.19 -11.35 -14.31
CA ASN A 171 14.80 -10.56 -13.24
C ASN A 171 13.77 -9.59 -12.67
N ASN A 172 13.42 -9.78 -11.40
CA ASN A 172 12.48 -8.94 -10.67
C ASN A 172 13.27 -8.10 -9.65
N VAL A 173 13.05 -6.79 -9.65
CA VAL A 173 13.76 -5.87 -8.76
C VAL A 173 12.76 -5.18 -7.86
N GLY A 174 12.84 -5.46 -6.56
CA GLY A 174 11.95 -4.89 -5.55
C GLY A 174 10.49 -5.32 -5.68
N THR A 175 10.22 -6.43 -6.39
CA THR A 175 8.87 -6.93 -6.62
C THR A 175 8.88 -8.45 -6.83
N PHE A 176 7.81 -9.13 -6.47
CA PHE A 176 7.72 -10.59 -6.45
C PHE A 176 6.42 -11.04 -7.14
N PRO A 177 6.48 -11.40 -8.44
CA PRO A 177 5.31 -11.81 -9.20
C PRO A 177 4.83 -13.20 -8.82
N VAL A 178 3.53 -13.33 -8.55
CA VAL A 178 2.86 -14.59 -8.20
C VAL A 178 1.51 -14.72 -8.90
N LEU A 179 1.06 -15.94 -9.14
CA LEU A 179 -0.28 -16.21 -9.61
C LEU A 179 -1.30 -15.91 -8.51
N VAL A 180 -2.43 -15.32 -8.88
CA VAL A 180 -3.53 -14.99 -7.94
C VAL A 180 -4.87 -15.47 -8.49
N GLY A 181 -5.87 -15.52 -7.62
CA GLY A 181 -7.20 -16.07 -7.91
C GLY A 181 -7.38 -17.45 -7.28
N ASP A 182 -8.28 -18.24 -7.83
CA ASP A 182 -8.50 -19.61 -7.37
C ASP A 182 -7.36 -20.53 -7.81
N GLN A 183 -7.07 -21.55 -7.01
CA GLN A 183 -6.00 -22.49 -7.31
C GLN A 183 -6.26 -23.17 -8.67
N GLY A 184 -5.31 -23.02 -9.59
CA GLY A 184 -5.41 -23.55 -10.96
C GLY A 184 -5.89 -22.53 -12.00
N GLN A 185 -6.17 -21.31 -11.61
CA GLN A 185 -6.32 -20.17 -12.52
C GLN A 185 -4.94 -19.61 -12.90
N PHE A 186 -4.75 -19.30 -14.17
CA PHE A 186 -3.46 -18.83 -14.69
C PHE A 186 -3.60 -17.53 -15.50
N ASP A 187 -4.72 -16.86 -15.41
CA ASP A 187 -5.03 -15.66 -16.19
C ASP A 187 -4.68 -14.36 -15.50
N THR A 188 -4.34 -14.41 -14.21
CA THR A 188 -4.04 -13.23 -13.41
C THR A 188 -2.75 -13.41 -12.61
N LEU A 189 -1.91 -12.38 -12.62
CA LEU A 189 -0.63 -12.32 -11.92
C LEU A 189 -0.56 -11.02 -11.12
N LEU A 190 -0.18 -11.13 -9.85
CA LEU A 190 0.12 -10.00 -8.97
C LEU A 190 1.63 -9.88 -8.79
N SER A 191 2.19 -8.73 -9.08
CA SER A 191 3.56 -8.38 -8.70
C SER A 191 3.52 -7.40 -7.54
N SER A 192 4.02 -7.83 -6.39
CA SER A 192 3.95 -7.13 -5.11
C SER A 192 5.35 -6.83 -4.57
N PRO A 193 5.58 -5.77 -3.80
CA PRO A 193 6.86 -5.51 -3.12
C PRO A 193 7.11 -6.44 -1.93
N ILE A 194 6.17 -7.32 -1.59
CA ILE A 194 6.32 -8.34 -0.54
C ILE A 194 6.42 -9.73 -1.16
N ILE A 195 7.14 -10.63 -0.50
CA ILE A 195 7.30 -12.02 -0.94
C ILE A 195 6.02 -12.79 -0.63
N LEU A 196 5.39 -13.32 -1.67
CA LEU A 196 4.20 -14.15 -1.58
C LEU A 196 4.45 -15.48 -2.29
N TYR A 197 3.61 -16.46 -2.01
CA TYR A 197 3.51 -17.69 -2.79
C TYR A 197 2.41 -17.56 -3.84
N ASP A 198 2.43 -18.44 -4.85
CA ASP A 198 1.31 -18.52 -5.79
C ASP A 198 0.00 -18.80 -5.05
N TYR A 199 -1.07 -18.14 -5.47
CA TYR A 199 -2.40 -18.18 -4.87
C TYR A 199 -2.39 -17.82 -3.38
N PRO A 200 -1.91 -16.62 -3.03
CA PRO A 200 -1.84 -16.19 -1.64
C PRO A 200 -3.24 -16.18 -1.01
N GLN A 201 -3.31 -16.65 0.20
CA GLN A 201 -4.55 -16.69 0.97
C GLN A 201 -4.39 -15.83 2.22
N ILE A 202 -5.43 -15.09 2.58
CA ILE A 202 -5.49 -14.44 3.89
C ILE A 202 -5.51 -15.54 4.95
N ALA A 203 -4.62 -15.44 5.93
CA ALA A 203 -4.57 -16.40 7.01
C ALA A 203 -5.91 -16.39 7.78
N PRO A 204 -6.58 -17.55 7.97
CA PRO A 204 -7.80 -17.61 8.78
C PRO A 204 -7.61 -17.10 10.21
N GLU A 205 -6.36 -17.09 10.68
CA GLU A 205 -5.97 -16.57 11.99
C GLU A 205 -5.84 -15.05 12.02
N SER A 206 -5.77 -14.40 10.85
CA SER A 206 -5.73 -12.94 10.77
C SER A 206 -6.99 -12.35 11.41
N ALA A 207 -6.82 -11.48 12.38
CA ALA A 207 -7.92 -10.85 13.12
C ALA A 207 -8.67 -9.79 12.31
N GLY A 208 -8.38 -9.64 11.04
CA GLY A 208 -8.93 -8.65 10.14
C GLY A 208 -7.92 -7.60 9.71
N ASP A 209 -8.40 -6.54 9.10
CA ASP A 209 -7.55 -5.49 8.50
C ASP A 209 -6.82 -4.68 9.58
N LEU A 210 -5.49 -4.64 9.49
CA LEU A 210 -4.63 -3.80 10.32
C LEU A 210 -4.24 -2.50 9.61
N PHE A 211 -4.73 -2.27 8.39
CA PHE A 211 -4.51 -1.07 7.59
C PHE A 211 -3.04 -0.76 7.31
N ASP A 212 -2.18 -1.75 7.46
CA ASP A 212 -0.76 -1.67 7.13
C ASP A 212 -0.42 -2.73 6.08
N GLY A 213 -0.01 -2.28 4.89
CA GLY A 213 0.40 -3.15 3.79
C GLY A 213 1.86 -3.59 3.87
N THR A 214 2.61 -3.17 4.89
CA THR A 214 4.08 -3.32 4.95
C THR A 214 4.56 -4.16 6.12
N GLU A 215 3.77 -4.34 7.18
CA GLU A 215 4.15 -5.11 8.36
C GLU A 215 3.37 -6.43 8.47
N ILE A 216 3.99 -7.41 9.11
CA ILE A 216 3.35 -8.67 9.42
C ILE A 216 2.42 -8.42 10.61
N ASP A 217 1.18 -8.91 10.54
CA ASP A 217 0.13 -8.74 11.57
C ASP A 217 0.62 -9.03 13.00
N GLU A 218 1.48 -10.06 13.13
CA GLU A 218 2.10 -10.41 14.40
C GLU A 218 2.98 -9.30 14.96
N ILE A 219 3.87 -8.74 14.11
CA ILE A 219 4.82 -7.69 14.54
C ILE A 219 4.06 -6.43 14.93
N LEU A 220 3.05 -6.05 14.14
CA LEU A 220 2.23 -4.89 14.45
C LEU A 220 1.42 -5.09 15.74
N SER A 221 0.82 -6.27 15.91
CA SER A 221 0.12 -6.61 17.17
C SER A 221 1.05 -6.58 18.38
N LEU A 222 2.27 -7.13 18.28
CA LEU A 222 3.27 -7.05 19.32
C LEU A 222 3.67 -5.62 19.67
N ARG A 223 3.86 -4.76 18.66
CA ARG A 223 4.14 -3.34 18.86
C ARG A 223 3.02 -2.64 19.62
N ILE A 224 1.77 -2.87 19.22
CA ILE A 224 0.60 -2.29 19.90
C ILE A 224 0.52 -2.76 21.35
N MET A 225 0.78 -4.03 21.62
CA MET A 225 0.78 -4.58 22.99
C MET A 225 1.88 -3.98 23.88
N THR A 226 3.01 -3.58 23.29
CA THR A 226 4.14 -2.98 24.02
C THR A 226 4.03 -1.47 24.23
N LEU A 227 3.01 -0.82 23.67
CA LEU A 227 2.75 0.60 23.93
C LEU A 227 2.46 0.84 25.41
N THR A 228 2.91 1.97 25.91
CA THR A 228 2.55 2.47 27.24
C THR A 228 1.08 2.88 27.28
N ASP A 229 0.51 3.01 28.48
CA ASP A 229 -0.90 3.43 28.64
C ASP A 229 -1.14 4.81 28.04
N ASP A 230 -0.16 5.73 28.13
CA ASP A 230 -0.24 7.05 27.51
C ASP A 230 -0.26 6.94 25.98
N GLU A 231 0.62 6.13 25.37
CA GLU A 231 0.68 5.91 23.93
C GLU A 231 -0.59 5.22 23.41
N LYS A 232 -1.13 4.26 24.14
CA LYS A 232 -2.42 3.63 23.84
C LYS A 232 -3.57 4.62 23.89
N SER A 233 -3.58 5.49 24.90
CA SER A 233 -4.56 6.56 25.02
C SER A 233 -4.46 7.51 23.84
N GLU A 234 -3.25 7.88 23.43
CA GLU A 234 -3.01 8.72 22.27
C GLU A 234 -3.45 8.04 20.95
N MET A 235 -3.09 6.78 20.78
CA MET A 235 -3.51 5.96 19.63
C MET A 235 -5.05 5.86 19.55
N SER A 236 -5.73 5.61 20.66
CA SER A 236 -7.19 5.51 20.69
C SER A 236 -7.90 6.81 20.34
N GLN A 237 -7.25 7.95 20.54
CA GLN A 237 -7.77 9.28 20.29
C GLN A 237 -7.35 9.87 18.94
N SER A 238 -6.40 9.23 18.23
CA SER A 238 -5.83 9.77 17.00
C SER A 238 -6.81 9.67 15.82
N ASP A 239 -7.25 8.47 15.47
CA ASP A 239 -8.26 8.24 14.42
C ASP A 239 -9.04 6.93 14.66
N ASP A 240 -10.08 6.73 13.84
CA ASP A 240 -10.98 5.58 14.03
C ASP A 240 -10.31 4.25 13.64
N ARG A 241 -9.36 4.26 12.69
CA ARG A 241 -8.60 3.05 12.30
C ARG A 241 -7.63 2.64 13.39
N ALA A 242 -6.85 3.60 13.91
CA ALA A 242 -5.93 3.36 15.02
C ALA A 242 -6.67 2.84 16.26
N ARG A 243 -7.84 3.41 16.56
CA ARG A 243 -8.71 2.92 17.65
C ARG A 243 -9.17 1.49 17.40
N ALA A 244 -9.65 1.18 16.19
CA ALA A 244 -10.11 -0.17 15.85
C ALA A 244 -8.98 -1.20 15.92
N MET A 245 -7.75 -0.84 15.53
CA MET A 245 -6.58 -1.69 15.69
C MET A 245 -6.24 -1.94 17.16
N LEU A 246 -6.23 -0.89 17.98
CA LEU A 246 -5.96 -1.00 19.41
C LEU A 246 -7.00 -1.89 20.10
N GLU A 247 -8.28 -1.63 19.91
CA GLU A 247 -9.38 -2.41 20.51
C GLU A 247 -9.31 -3.90 20.09
N ARG A 248 -9.04 -4.16 18.81
CA ARG A 248 -8.87 -5.53 18.30
C ARG A 248 -7.69 -6.23 18.93
N THR A 249 -6.54 -5.54 19.04
CA THR A 249 -5.33 -6.12 19.61
C THR A 249 -5.49 -6.39 21.11
N GLU A 250 -6.10 -5.47 21.85
CA GLU A 250 -6.33 -5.64 23.30
C GLU A 250 -7.38 -6.70 23.63
N THR A 251 -8.36 -6.90 22.74
CA THR A 251 -9.40 -7.92 22.93
C THR A 251 -9.05 -9.27 22.31
N MET A 252 -7.89 -9.41 21.66
CA MET A 252 -7.46 -10.64 21.01
C MET A 252 -7.21 -11.74 22.05
N PRO A 253 -7.87 -12.91 21.92
CA PRO A 253 -7.62 -14.04 22.80
C PRO A 253 -6.18 -14.54 22.68
N ALA A 254 -5.57 -14.96 23.79
CA ALA A 254 -4.20 -15.46 23.81
C ALA A 254 -4.00 -16.65 22.83
N GLU A 255 -5.00 -17.50 22.64
CA GLU A 255 -4.95 -18.59 21.67
C GLU A 255 -4.87 -18.10 20.23
N GLN A 256 -5.55 -17.00 19.90
CA GLN A 256 -5.50 -16.40 18.57
C GLN A 256 -4.14 -15.73 18.33
N PHE A 257 -3.63 -15.05 19.35
CA PHE A 257 -2.30 -14.45 19.29
C PHE A 257 -1.21 -15.52 19.08
N MET A 258 -1.27 -16.64 19.81
CA MET A 258 -0.34 -17.77 19.60
C MET A 258 -0.43 -18.39 18.20
N LYS A 259 -1.56 -18.29 17.53
CA LYS A 259 -1.73 -18.77 16.14
C LYS A 259 -1.10 -17.82 15.12
N LEU A 260 -0.91 -16.54 15.43
CA LEU A 260 -0.18 -15.59 14.59
C LEU A 260 1.31 -15.94 14.49
N HIS A 261 1.89 -16.61 15.50
CA HIS A 261 3.29 -17.08 15.53
C HIS A 261 3.63 -18.19 14.51
N GLY A 262 2.72 -18.52 13.62
CA GLY A 262 2.94 -19.48 12.55
C GLY A 262 2.26 -20.80 12.79
N ALA A 263 1.07 -20.94 12.29
CA ALA A 263 0.53 -22.26 12.01
C ALA A 263 1.38 -22.90 10.92
N LEU A 264 2.10 -23.99 11.24
CA LEU A 264 2.78 -24.82 10.24
C LEU A 264 1.71 -25.43 9.33
N ARG A 265 1.43 -24.74 8.22
CA ARG A 265 0.48 -25.20 7.20
C ARG A 265 1.25 -26.01 6.17
N GLY A 266 0.99 -27.31 6.17
CA GLY A 266 1.34 -28.20 5.07
C GLY A 266 2.84 -28.37 4.86
N LEU A 267 3.51 -29.03 5.80
CA LEU A 267 4.71 -29.80 5.46
C LEU A 267 4.30 -30.80 4.38
N ARG A 268 4.57 -30.50 3.10
CA ARG A 268 4.53 -31.52 2.07
C ARG A 268 5.60 -32.54 2.44
N PRO A 269 5.27 -33.84 2.64
CA PRO A 269 6.30 -34.82 2.85
C PRO A 269 7.22 -34.81 1.63
N LEU A 270 8.51 -34.65 1.86
CA LEU A 270 9.52 -34.92 0.86
C LEU A 270 9.25 -36.30 0.30
N LYS A 271 9.00 -36.45 -0.99
CA LYS A 271 8.96 -37.76 -1.62
C LYS A 271 10.34 -38.40 -1.39
N GLU A 272 10.39 -39.47 -0.63
CA GLU A 272 11.55 -40.32 -0.60
C GLU A 272 11.82 -40.76 -2.04
N GLU A 273 12.93 -40.35 -2.60
CA GLU A 273 13.46 -40.92 -3.83
C GLU A 273 13.85 -42.35 -3.49
N THR A 274 13.01 -43.31 -3.89
CA THR A 274 13.36 -44.71 -3.88
C THR A 274 14.45 -44.93 -4.93
N GLN A 275 15.64 -45.28 -4.45
CA GLN A 275 16.75 -45.77 -5.25
C GLN A 275 16.38 -47.06 -6.00
#